data_4067e87fe81d0ba08c8d8a997bc51d44
#
_entry.id   4067e87fe81d0ba08c8d8a997bc51d44
#
_cell.length_a   1.000
_cell.length_b   1.000
_cell.length_c   1.000
_cell.angle_alpha   90.00
_cell.angle_beta   90.00
_cell.angle_gamma   90.00
#
_symmetry.space_group_name_H-M   'P 1'
#
loop_
_entity.id
_entity.type
_entity.pdbx_description
1 polymer ?
#
loop_
_entity_poly.entity_id
_entity_poly.type
_entity_poly.pdbx_seq_one_letter_code
_entity_poly.pdbx_strand_id
1 'polypeptide(L)'
;MGITLIADQLNRVLRLEQTTRVLLETMAGKGSEVGGRFEELRQIIDRVELSDHIGVCLDTCHVHDGGYDIIHDLDGVLAEFDRVIGLSRLQAIHLNDSKNVPGSRKDRHEKIGEGTLGFDAIVRVINHSLLRSLPFYLETPNEVEGYADEIRRLRAARRVTADAGLAGAADGAWSGG
;
A
#
# COMPACT_ATOMS: atom_id res chain seq x y z
N MET A 1 -13.53 19.04 10.30
CA MET A 1 -13.22 20.10 9.31
C MET A 1 -12.32 19.57 8.18
N GLY A 2 -11.17 18.99 8.42
CA GLY A 2 -10.25 18.48 7.38
C GLY A 2 -10.91 17.47 6.42
N ILE A 3 -11.58 16.43 6.95
CA ILE A 3 -12.28 15.41 6.14
C ILE A 3 -13.26 16.05 5.14
N THR A 4 -14.06 17.01 5.60
CA THR A 4 -15.04 17.71 4.75
C THR A 4 -14.35 18.50 3.64
N LEU A 5 -13.27 19.23 3.98
CA LEU A 5 -12.52 20.01 2.99
C LEU A 5 -11.90 19.12 1.91
N ILE A 6 -11.34 17.96 2.29
CA ILE A 6 -10.77 17.00 1.34
C ILE A 6 -11.86 16.47 0.41
N ALA A 7 -12.99 16.01 0.96
CA ALA A 7 -14.09 15.46 0.17
C ALA A 7 -14.70 16.53 -0.77
N ASP A 8 -14.88 17.76 -0.30
CA ASP A 8 -15.39 18.88 -1.12
C ASP A 8 -14.44 19.18 -2.30
N GLN A 9 -13.11 19.14 -2.09
CA GLN A 9 -12.17 19.36 -3.17
C GLN A 9 -12.16 18.19 -4.16
N LEU A 10 -12.23 16.94 -3.69
CA LEU A 10 -12.35 15.78 -4.56
C LEU A 10 -13.62 15.85 -5.41
N ASN A 11 -14.77 16.23 -4.86
CA ASN A 11 -16.02 16.42 -5.61
C ASN A 11 -15.94 17.51 -6.67
N ARG A 12 -15.06 18.51 -6.49
CA ARG A 12 -14.82 19.57 -7.50
C ARG A 12 -13.94 19.13 -8.66
N VAL A 13 -12.97 18.23 -8.40
CA VAL A 13 -11.93 17.91 -9.40
C VAL A 13 -12.16 16.58 -10.12
N LEU A 14 -12.83 15.61 -9.47
CA LEU A 14 -13.13 14.33 -10.10
C LEU A 14 -14.08 14.49 -11.29
N ARG A 15 -13.90 13.67 -12.30
CA ARG A 15 -14.72 13.64 -13.52
C ARG A 15 -15.20 12.23 -13.77
N LEU A 16 -16.44 12.10 -14.24
CA LEU A 16 -17.06 10.81 -14.52
C LEU A 16 -16.30 10.01 -15.60
N GLU A 17 -15.76 10.73 -16.59
CA GLU A 17 -15.05 10.15 -17.73
C GLU A 17 -13.56 9.88 -17.49
N GLN A 18 -13.02 10.22 -16.32
CA GLN A 18 -11.62 9.95 -16.03
C GLN A 18 -11.34 8.44 -15.92
N THR A 19 -10.19 8.03 -16.42
CA THR A 19 -9.75 6.63 -16.38
C THR A 19 -8.79 6.35 -15.22
N THR A 20 -8.20 7.40 -14.65
CA THR A 20 -7.29 7.32 -13.50
C THR A 20 -8.07 7.33 -12.20
N ARG A 21 -7.54 6.66 -11.19
CA ARG A 21 -8.05 6.72 -9.81
C ARG A 21 -7.19 7.64 -8.97
N VAL A 22 -7.81 8.31 -8.01
CA VAL A 22 -7.13 9.03 -6.95
C VAL A 22 -7.00 8.09 -5.76
N LEU A 23 -5.80 7.94 -5.24
CA LEU A 23 -5.55 7.12 -4.06
C LEU A 23 -5.39 8.04 -2.84
N LEU A 24 -6.23 7.82 -1.84
CA LEU A 24 -6.02 8.41 -0.52
C LEU A 24 -4.93 7.64 0.17
N GLU A 25 -3.96 8.33 0.73
CA GLU A 25 -2.89 7.68 1.45
C GLU A 25 -3.21 7.54 2.94
N THR A 26 -2.81 6.40 3.53
CA THR A 26 -2.78 6.29 4.99
C THR A 26 -1.68 7.18 5.54
N MET A 27 -2.01 7.98 6.57
CA MET A 27 -1.09 8.95 7.18
C MET A 27 -0.66 8.51 8.57
N ALA A 28 0.45 9.07 9.07
CA ALA A 28 0.95 8.78 10.41
C ALA A 28 0.10 9.41 11.54
N GLY A 29 -0.79 10.34 11.20
CA GLY A 29 -1.61 11.07 12.17
C GLY A 29 -0.81 12.14 12.95
N LYS A 30 0.17 12.76 12.29
CA LYS A 30 0.99 13.82 12.86
C LYS A 30 0.18 15.12 13.01
N GLY A 31 0.10 15.64 14.23
CA GLY A 31 -0.60 16.90 14.49
C GLY A 31 -2.08 16.84 14.10
N SER A 32 -2.49 17.63 13.11
CA SER A 32 -3.86 17.70 12.58
C SER A 32 -4.05 16.96 11.23
N GLU A 33 -3.11 16.13 10.87
CA GLU A 33 -3.17 15.28 9.67
C GLU A 33 -4.40 14.39 9.68
N VAL A 34 -5.09 14.29 8.52
CA VAL A 34 -6.24 13.41 8.31
C VAL A 34 -5.77 12.16 7.56
N GLY A 35 -6.26 10.99 7.94
CA GLY A 35 -5.89 9.71 7.35
C GLY A 35 -5.02 8.84 8.26
N GLY A 36 -4.76 9.26 9.50
CA GLY A 36 -4.07 8.48 10.52
C GLY A 36 -4.89 7.30 11.07
N ARG A 37 -6.20 7.27 10.76
CA ARG A 37 -7.10 6.17 11.09
C ARG A 37 -7.86 5.76 9.84
N PHE A 38 -8.09 4.46 9.66
CA PHE A 38 -8.85 3.94 8.52
C PHE A 38 -10.27 4.53 8.44
N GLU A 39 -10.89 4.81 9.58
CA GLU A 39 -12.20 5.44 9.66
C GLU A 39 -12.22 6.87 9.07
N GLU A 40 -11.10 7.60 9.14
CA GLU A 40 -11.01 8.94 8.54
C GLU A 40 -11.01 8.86 7.01
N LEU A 41 -10.27 7.90 6.45
CA LEU A 41 -10.28 7.63 5.01
C LEU A 41 -11.67 7.17 4.55
N ARG A 42 -12.30 6.27 5.31
CA ARG A 42 -13.68 5.84 5.05
C ARG A 42 -14.64 7.02 5.03
N GLN A 43 -14.53 7.93 6.00
CA GLN A 43 -15.38 9.13 6.06
C GLN A 43 -15.16 10.08 4.88
N ILE A 44 -13.95 10.17 4.31
CA ILE A 44 -13.70 10.92 3.08
C ILE A 44 -14.41 10.23 1.92
N ILE A 45 -14.20 8.93 1.75
CA ILE A 45 -14.77 8.11 0.66
C ILE A 45 -16.30 8.22 0.65
N ASP A 46 -16.94 8.14 1.82
CA ASP A 46 -18.40 8.23 1.95
C ASP A 46 -19.00 9.59 1.56
N ARG A 47 -18.18 10.64 1.52
CA ARG A 47 -18.59 12.00 1.14
C ARG A 47 -18.25 12.34 -0.31
N VAL A 48 -17.51 11.47 -1.01
CA VAL A 48 -17.17 11.70 -2.41
C VAL A 48 -18.24 11.09 -3.32
N GLU A 49 -18.85 11.92 -4.16
CA GLU A 49 -19.92 11.51 -5.08
C GLU A 49 -19.45 10.46 -6.10
N LEU A 50 -18.26 10.66 -6.66
CA LEU A 50 -17.61 9.72 -7.59
C LEU A 50 -16.64 8.79 -6.85
N SER A 51 -17.10 8.18 -5.76
CA SER A 51 -16.26 7.36 -4.87
C SER A 51 -15.65 6.14 -5.55
N ASP A 52 -16.20 5.67 -6.69
CA ASP A 52 -15.61 4.58 -7.48
C ASP A 52 -14.27 4.97 -8.13
N HIS A 53 -13.99 6.26 -8.25
CA HIS A 53 -12.69 6.78 -8.67
C HIS A 53 -11.69 6.95 -7.53
N ILE A 54 -12.08 6.59 -6.29
CA ILE A 54 -11.22 6.69 -5.10
C ILE A 54 -10.74 5.29 -4.70
N GLY A 55 -9.44 5.13 -4.58
CA GLY A 55 -8.80 3.99 -3.93
C GLY A 55 -7.99 4.43 -2.71
N VAL A 56 -7.19 3.52 -2.17
CA VAL A 56 -6.29 3.78 -1.05
C VAL A 56 -4.90 3.27 -1.39
N CYS A 57 -3.90 4.06 -1.01
CA CYS A 57 -2.50 3.67 -0.91
C CYS A 57 -2.17 3.47 0.57
N LEU A 58 -1.69 2.29 0.93
CA LEU A 58 -1.24 2.02 2.29
C LEU A 58 0.27 2.25 2.36
N ASP A 59 0.71 3.18 3.22
CA ASP A 59 2.13 3.39 3.52
C ASP A 59 2.51 2.60 4.78
N THR A 60 3.54 1.77 4.68
CA THR A 60 3.99 0.89 5.78
C THR A 60 4.59 1.68 6.94
N CYS A 61 5.33 2.76 6.68
CA CYS A 61 5.83 3.67 7.72
C CYS A 61 4.67 4.39 8.42
N HIS A 62 3.73 4.92 7.65
CA HIS A 62 2.62 5.70 8.20
C HIS A 62 1.70 4.87 9.11
N VAL A 63 1.30 3.66 8.68
CA VAL A 63 0.45 2.81 9.52
C VAL A 63 1.19 2.35 10.77
N HIS A 64 2.51 2.04 10.69
CA HIS A 64 3.35 1.74 11.85
C HIS A 64 3.43 2.93 12.82
N ASP A 65 3.74 4.12 12.31
CA ASP A 65 3.79 5.34 13.11
C ASP A 65 2.40 5.74 13.64
N GLY A 66 1.33 5.38 12.93
CA GLY A 66 -0.07 5.55 13.36
C GLY A 66 -0.50 4.58 14.46
N GLY A 67 0.28 3.53 14.73
CA GLY A 67 0.06 2.57 15.81
C GLY A 67 -0.60 1.26 15.40
N TYR A 68 -0.65 0.95 14.10
CA TYR A 68 -1.05 -0.37 13.61
C TYR A 68 0.15 -1.34 13.67
N ASP A 69 -0.06 -2.54 14.23
CA ASP A 69 1.03 -3.53 14.42
C ASP A 69 1.26 -4.37 13.17
N ILE A 70 1.84 -3.77 12.12
CA ILE A 70 2.19 -4.49 10.90
C ILE A 70 3.42 -5.41 11.06
N ILE A 71 4.13 -5.32 12.19
CA ILE A 71 5.28 -6.16 12.48
C ILE A 71 4.82 -7.54 12.97
N HIS A 72 3.87 -7.60 13.91
CA HIS A 72 3.50 -8.84 14.55
C HIS A 72 2.10 -9.32 14.16
N ASP A 73 1.24 -8.42 13.68
CA ASP A 73 -0.16 -8.72 13.33
C ASP A 73 -0.60 -8.06 12.01
N LEU A 74 0.16 -8.31 10.92
CA LEU A 74 -0.21 -7.81 9.58
C LEU A 74 -1.60 -8.29 9.15
N ASP A 75 -1.95 -9.55 9.43
CA ASP A 75 -3.27 -10.11 9.09
C ASP A 75 -4.40 -9.37 9.82
N GLY A 76 -4.24 -9.05 11.10
CA GLY A 76 -5.20 -8.28 11.87
C GLY A 76 -5.36 -6.85 11.35
N VAL A 77 -4.26 -6.19 10.97
CA VAL A 77 -4.31 -4.85 10.35
C VAL A 77 -5.05 -4.90 9.02
N LEU A 78 -4.80 -5.91 8.18
CA LEU A 78 -5.50 -6.05 6.90
C LEU A 78 -6.98 -6.41 7.09
N ALA A 79 -7.32 -7.21 8.09
CA ALA A 79 -8.71 -7.50 8.45
C ALA A 79 -9.45 -6.25 8.93
N GLU A 80 -8.79 -5.38 9.73
CA GLU A 80 -9.36 -4.09 10.13
C GLU A 80 -9.54 -3.17 8.92
N PHE A 81 -8.56 -3.10 8.03
CA PHE A 81 -8.66 -2.33 6.79
C PHE A 81 -9.85 -2.81 5.94
N ASP A 82 -10.00 -4.13 5.77
CA ASP A 82 -11.12 -4.70 5.01
C ASP A 82 -12.47 -4.35 5.63
N ARG A 83 -12.58 -4.50 6.94
CA ARG A 83 -13.81 -4.19 7.67
C ARG A 83 -14.21 -2.71 7.57
N VAL A 84 -13.25 -1.79 7.59
CA VAL A 84 -13.50 -0.34 7.62
C VAL A 84 -13.62 0.24 6.22
N ILE A 85 -12.72 -0.10 5.32
CA ILE A 85 -12.59 0.52 3.99
C ILE A 85 -13.02 -0.46 2.89
N GLY A 86 -12.61 -1.73 3.01
CA GLY A 86 -12.71 -2.77 1.99
C GLY A 86 -11.40 -2.96 1.23
N LEU A 87 -10.88 -4.20 1.20
CA LEU A 87 -9.62 -4.53 0.50
C LEU A 87 -9.66 -4.25 -1.00
N SER A 88 -10.84 -4.26 -1.63
CA SER A 88 -10.99 -3.89 -3.05
C SER A 88 -10.57 -2.46 -3.36
N ARG A 89 -10.51 -1.58 -2.36
CA ARG A 89 -10.05 -0.20 -2.50
C ARG A 89 -8.55 -0.04 -2.29
N LEU A 90 -7.85 -1.05 -1.77
CA LEU A 90 -6.39 -1.03 -1.61
C LEU A 90 -5.74 -1.30 -2.98
N GLN A 91 -5.05 -0.32 -3.53
CA GLN A 91 -4.57 -0.37 -4.91
C GLN A 91 -3.07 -0.12 -5.07
N ALA A 92 -2.42 0.36 -4.03
CA ALA A 92 -0.99 0.59 -4.01
C ALA A 92 -0.44 0.49 -2.59
N ILE A 93 0.84 0.21 -2.49
CA ILE A 93 1.59 0.21 -1.24
C ILE A 93 2.78 1.17 -1.40
N HIS A 94 2.90 2.16 -0.53
CA HIS A 94 4.16 2.81 -0.27
C HIS A 94 4.95 1.95 0.71
N LEU A 95 6.06 1.42 0.25
CA LEU A 95 6.85 0.43 0.99
C LEU A 95 8.07 1.13 1.61
N ASN A 96 7.93 1.59 2.82
CA ASN A 96 8.92 2.36 3.55
C ASN A 96 9.19 1.75 4.92
N ASP A 97 10.44 1.79 5.37
CA ASP A 97 10.76 1.52 6.77
C ASP A 97 10.60 2.82 7.60
N SER A 98 10.56 2.74 8.90
CA SER A 98 10.37 3.90 9.78
C SER A 98 11.53 4.10 10.72
N LYS A 99 11.93 5.38 10.92
CA LYS A 99 12.88 5.77 11.97
C LYS A 99 12.30 5.72 13.39
N ASN A 100 10.99 5.56 13.50
CA ASN A 100 10.27 5.77 14.75
C ASN A 100 9.72 4.47 15.32
N VAL A 101 9.46 4.46 16.61
CA VAL A 101 8.73 3.37 17.27
C VAL A 101 7.24 3.41 16.90
N PRO A 102 6.53 2.27 17.01
CA PRO A 102 5.09 2.19 16.72
C PRO A 102 4.30 3.27 17.48
N GLY A 103 3.33 3.87 16.82
CA GLY A 103 2.44 4.86 17.42
C GLY A 103 3.06 6.24 17.69
N SER A 104 4.25 6.51 17.15
CA SER A 104 4.98 7.77 17.35
C SER A 104 4.31 9.00 16.73
N ARG A 105 3.51 8.80 15.67
CA ARG A 105 2.84 9.85 14.88
C ARG A 105 3.82 10.89 14.32
N LYS A 106 4.93 10.43 13.73
CA LYS A 106 6.02 11.35 13.31
C LYS A 106 6.24 11.42 11.82
N ASP A 107 5.99 10.33 11.10
CA ASP A 107 6.25 10.24 9.66
C ASP A 107 7.71 10.59 9.31
N ARG A 108 8.59 9.61 9.41
CA ARG A 108 10.00 9.71 9.02
C ARG A 108 10.45 8.38 8.44
N HIS A 109 10.51 8.33 7.10
CA HIS A 109 10.99 7.17 6.38
C HIS A 109 12.46 6.86 6.69
N GLU A 110 12.78 5.57 6.73
CA GLU A 110 14.13 5.04 6.77
C GLU A 110 14.33 4.10 5.58
N LYS A 111 15.58 3.81 5.27
CA LYS A 111 15.94 2.83 4.25
C LYS A 111 15.46 1.44 4.65
N ILE A 112 15.09 0.65 3.65
CA ILE A 112 14.53 -0.69 3.85
C ILE A 112 15.46 -1.59 4.67
N GLY A 113 15.00 -1.97 5.86
CA GLY A 113 15.70 -2.83 6.80
C GLY A 113 16.65 -2.10 7.74
N GLU A 114 16.73 -0.76 7.68
CA GLU A 114 17.55 0.05 8.58
C GLU A 114 16.70 0.76 9.68
N GLY A 115 15.39 0.64 9.58
CA GLY A 115 14.44 1.23 10.52
C GLY A 115 13.89 0.25 11.55
N THR A 116 12.83 0.68 12.22
CA THR A 116 12.19 -0.06 13.33
C THR A 116 11.23 -1.14 12.86
N LEU A 117 10.71 -1.06 11.61
CA LEU A 117 9.97 -2.15 10.97
C LEU A 117 10.91 -3.34 10.68
N GLY A 118 12.06 -3.06 10.14
CA GLY A 118 13.06 -4.04 9.78
C GLY A 118 12.74 -4.83 8.51
N PHE A 119 13.76 -5.44 7.92
CA PHE A 119 13.66 -6.14 6.64
C PHE A 119 12.65 -7.28 6.65
N ASP A 120 12.57 -8.05 7.75
CA ASP A 120 11.67 -9.21 7.83
C ASP A 120 10.19 -8.83 7.79
N ALA A 121 9.79 -7.73 8.41
CA ALA A 121 8.42 -7.22 8.32
C ALA A 121 8.10 -6.77 6.89
N ILE A 122 9.00 -6.03 6.26
CA ILE A 122 8.88 -5.61 4.86
C ILE A 122 8.76 -6.83 3.93
N VAL A 123 9.56 -7.88 4.14
CA VAL A 123 9.48 -9.13 3.36
C VAL A 123 8.14 -9.84 3.55
N ARG A 124 7.55 -9.81 4.76
CA ARG A 124 6.19 -10.33 4.97
C ARG A 124 5.17 -9.55 4.16
N VAL A 125 5.24 -8.22 4.13
CA VAL A 125 4.33 -7.35 3.35
C VAL A 125 4.39 -7.69 1.86
N ILE A 126 5.57 -7.73 1.24
CA ILE A 126 5.70 -7.98 -0.21
C ILE A 126 5.31 -9.41 -0.62
N ASN A 127 5.29 -10.35 0.31
CA ASN A 127 4.92 -11.75 0.05
C ASN A 127 3.51 -12.11 0.53
N HIS A 128 2.81 -11.17 1.17
CA HIS A 128 1.46 -11.41 1.68
C HIS A 128 0.48 -11.69 0.53
N SER A 129 -0.35 -12.72 0.64
CA SER A 129 -1.25 -13.18 -0.44
C SER A 129 -2.18 -12.09 -0.97
N LEU A 130 -2.67 -11.21 -0.10
CA LEU A 130 -3.57 -10.11 -0.44
C LEU A 130 -2.83 -8.88 -1.02
N LEU A 131 -1.52 -8.74 -0.78
CA LEU A 131 -0.76 -7.54 -1.15
C LEU A 131 0.17 -7.75 -2.34
N ARG A 132 0.71 -8.95 -2.52
CA ARG A 132 1.78 -9.24 -3.46
C ARG A 132 1.49 -8.91 -4.94
N SER A 133 0.22 -8.80 -5.31
CA SER A 133 -0.20 -8.43 -6.68
C SER A 133 -0.31 -6.93 -6.89
N LEU A 134 -0.25 -6.14 -5.82
CA LEU A 134 -0.31 -4.68 -5.88
C LEU A 134 1.03 -4.09 -6.30
N PRO A 135 1.04 -2.88 -6.87
CA PRO A 135 2.26 -2.13 -7.08
C PRO A 135 2.83 -1.64 -5.73
N PHE A 136 4.15 -1.74 -5.61
CA PHE A 136 4.91 -1.22 -4.48
C PHE A 136 5.78 -0.06 -4.94
N TYR A 137 5.78 1.05 -4.19
CA TYR A 137 6.58 2.24 -4.43
C TYR A 137 7.46 2.51 -3.22
N LEU A 138 8.70 2.93 -3.46
CA LEU A 138 9.66 3.31 -2.43
C LEU A 138 9.76 4.84 -2.36
N GLU A 139 9.71 5.38 -1.15
CA GLU A 139 9.95 6.79 -0.85
C GLU A 139 11.01 6.93 0.25
N THR A 140 11.89 5.95 0.30
CA THR A 140 13.01 5.89 1.25
C THR A 140 14.03 6.99 1.00
N PRO A 141 14.78 7.45 2.02
CA PRO A 141 15.75 8.54 1.87
C PRO A 141 17.03 8.07 1.16
N ASN A 142 16.90 7.72 -0.12
CA ASN A 142 17.97 7.22 -0.97
C ASN A 142 18.27 8.15 -2.16
N GLU A 143 19.50 8.02 -2.67
CA GLU A 143 19.86 8.40 -4.02
C GLU A 143 19.54 7.26 -5.00
N VAL A 144 19.70 7.49 -6.31
CA VAL A 144 19.32 6.54 -7.37
C VAL A 144 19.94 5.14 -7.18
N GLU A 145 21.21 5.09 -6.82
CA GLU A 145 21.94 3.84 -6.57
C GLU A 145 21.37 3.08 -5.37
N GLY A 146 20.96 3.78 -4.31
CA GLY A 146 20.34 3.20 -3.12
C GLY A 146 18.98 2.58 -3.43
N TYR A 147 18.14 3.25 -4.23
CA TYR A 147 16.88 2.68 -4.70
C TYR A 147 17.11 1.41 -5.54
N ALA A 148 18.12 1.41 -6.43
CA ALA A 148 18.44 0.23 -7.24
C ALA A 148 18.84 -0.97 -6.36
N ASP A 149 19.57 -0.72 -5.28
CA ASP A 149 19.97 -1.77 -4.32
C ASP A 149 18.77 -2.30 -3.51
N GLU A 150 17.95 -1.43 -2.97
CA GLU A 150 16.73 -1.81 -2.25
C GLU A 150 15.80 -2.65 -3.13
N ILE A 151 15.53 -2.21 -4.37
CA ILE A 151 14.69 -2.95 -5.32
C ILE A 151 15.28 -4.33 -5.61
N ARG A 152 16.62 -4.45 -5.78
CA ARG A 152 17.28 -5.72 -6.01
C ARG A 152 17.11 -6.67 -4.81
N ARG A 153 17.32 -6.18 -3.59
CA ARG A 153 17.14 -6.94 -2.33
C ARG A 153 15.70 -7.40 -2.17
N LEU A 154 14.73 -6.51 -2.39
CA LEU A 154 13.29 -6.82 -2.30
C LEU A 154 12.87 -7.86 -3.35
N ARG A 155 13.33 -7.72 -4.60
CA ARG A 155 13.06 -8.71 -5.66
C ARG A 155 13.64 -10.08 -5.33
N ALA A 156 14.86 -10.13 -4.77
CA ALA A 156 15.50 -11.39 -4.33
C ALA A 156 14.73 -12.05 -3.15
N ALA A 157 14.10 -11.25 -2.28
CA ALA A 157 13.31 -11.73 -1.16
C ALA A 157 11.86 -12.11 -1.53
N ARG A 158 11.43 -11.79 -2.75
CA ARG A 158 10.08 -12.12 -3.22
C ARG A 158 9.96 -13.60 -3.53
N ARG A 159 8.96 -14.27 -2.95
CA ARG A 159 8.70 -15.69 -3.20
C ARG A 159 8.05 -15.87 -4.56
N VAL A 160 8.62 -16.75 -5.39
CA VAL A 160 7.99 -17.19 -6.65
C VAL A 160 6.84 -18.14 -6.28
N THR A 161 5.60 -17.82 -6.67
CA THR A 161 4.49 -18.76 -6.52
C THR A 161 4.57 -19.82 -7.60
N ALA A 162 4.41 -21.08 -7.23
CA ALA A 162 4.43 -22.24 -8.14
C ALA A 162 3.25 -22.30 -9.13
N ASP A 163 2.37 -21.30 -9.17
CA ASP A 163 1.11 -21.33 -9.93
C ASP A 163 1.13 -20.61 -11.29
N ALA A 164 2.30 -20.31 -11.85
CA ALA A 164 2.39 -19.69 -13.19
C ALA A 164 2.94 -20.64 -14.28
N GLY A 165 2.80 -21.95 -14.11
CA GLY A 165 3.46 -22.92 -15.00
C GLY A 165 2.64 -24.13 -15.37
N LEU A 166 1.38 -24.02 -15.77
CA LEU A 166 0.66 -25.13 -16.45
C LEU A 166 -0.49 -24.60 -17.34
N ALA A 167 -0.14 -23.79 -18.35
CA ALA A 167 -1.02 -23.54 -19.48
C ALA A 167 -0.15 -23.26 -20.71
N GLY A 168 0.18 -24.29 -21.46
CA GLY A 168 0.85 -24.07 -22.76
C GLY A 168 1.79 -25.18 -23.20
N ALA A 169 1.34 -26.43 -23.19
CA ALA A 169 1.92 -27.46 -24.03
C ALA A 169 0.79 -28.40 -24.48
N ALA A 170 0.04 -27.95 -25.47
CA ALA A 170 -0.76 -28.85 -26.29
C ALA A 170 -0.05 -28.94 -27.65
N ASP A 171 0.62 -30.07 -27.87
CA ASP A 171 1.23 -30.48 -29.12
C ASP A 171 0.24 -30.38 -30.27
N GLY A 172 0.53 -29.51 -31.21
CA GLY A 172 -0.02 -29.54 -32.54
C GLY A 172 0.91 -30.31 -33.46
N ALA A 173 0.83 -31.66 -33.48
CA ALA A 173 1.43 -32.47 -34.51
C ALA A 173 0.67 -32.21 -35.81
N TRP A 174 1.28 -31.51 -36.74
CA TRP A 174 0.87 -31.43 -38.13
C TRP A 174 1.52 -32.60 -38.88
N SER A 175 0.75 -33.65 -39.18
CA SER A 175 1.11 -34.68 -40.14
C SER A 175 0.54 -34.27 -41.48
N GLY A 176 1.41 -33.93 -42.43
CA GLY A 176 1.08 -33.71 -43.82
C GLY A 176 0.67 -35.00 -44.55
N GLY A 177 -0.19 -34.88 -45.52
CA GLY A 177 -0.57 -35.80 -46.55
C GLY A 177 -1.09 -34.97 -47.72
#